data_5ef210bfd68839be72123916b22874d5
#
_entry.id   5ef210bfd68839be72123916b22874d5
#
_cell.length_a   1.000
_cell.length_b   1.000
_cell.length_c   1.000
_cell.angle_alpha   90.00
_cell.angle_beta   90.00
_cell.angle_gamma   90.00
#
_symmetry.space_group_name_H-M   'P 1'
#
loop_
_entity.id
_entity.type
_entity.pdbx_description
1 polymer ?
#
loop_
_entity_poly.entity_id
_entity_poly.type
_entity_poly.pdbx_seq_one_letter_code
_entity_poly.pdbx_strand_id
1 'polypeptide(L)'
;MGHFTFFSRPQAMEIDAMAQQIYPSDSTPGAKEAQVIYFIDLALVTFAQDKQEIYKKGFGELSAKTGGKPLGSFPVDQQIALLTAIEDTPFFRIVRDHTIMGMFSAPQHGGNFRKIGWQQIGFDDSLNFRAPFGAYDKA
;
A
#
# COMPACT_ATOMS: atom_id res chain seq x y z
N MET A 1 -17.31 7.78 1.69
CA MET A 1 -16.13 7.00 2.06
C MET A 1 -16.48 5.53 2.20
N GLY A 2 -15.79 4.67 1.49
CA GLY A 2 -16.04 3.25 1.57
C GLY A 2 -15.67 2.66 2.92
N HIS A 3 -16.06 1.45 3.14
CA HIS A 3 -15.64 0.70 4.30
C HIS A 3 -14.81 -0.49 3.84
N PHE A 4 -14.15 -1.14 4.80
CA PHE A 4 -13.19 -2.19 4.49
C PHE A 4 -13.79 -3.55 4.83
N THR A 5 -13.38 -4.56 4.05
CA THR A 5 -13.85 -5.93 4.24
C THR A 5 -12.92 -6.71 5.16
N PHE A 6 -11.61 -6.58 4.94
CA PHE A 6 -10.62 -7.30 5.76
C PHE A 6 -10.16 -6.47 6.95
N PHE A 7 -9.81 -5.20 6.71
CA PHE A 7 -9.24 -4.35 7.76
C PHE A 7 -10.34 -3.74 8.63
N SER A 8 -10.06 -3.61 9.93
CA SER A 8 -10.77 -2.62 10.74
C SER A 8 -10.32 -1.22 10.28
N ARG A 9 -11.07 -0.18 10.67
CA ARG A 9 -10.68 1.18 10.29
C ARG A 9 -9.29 1.54 10.82
N PRO A 10 -8.95 1.29 12.10
CA PRO A 10 -7.58 1.59 12.55
C PRO A 10 -6.51 0.83 11.77
N GLN A 11 -6.76 -0.44 11.44
CA GLN A 11 -5.81 -1.21 10.65
C GLN A 11 -5.63 -0.62 9.25
N ALA A 12 -6.74 -0.23 8.61
CA ALA A 12 -6.68 0.39 7.29
C ALA A 12 -5.88 1.68 7.32
N MET A 13 -6.04 2.48 8.37
CA MET A 13 -5.31 3.73 8.51
C MET A 13 -3.81 3.49 8.66
N GLU A 14 -3.42 2.41 9.36
CA GLU A 14 -2.00 2.06 9.48
C GLU A 14 -1.40 1.68 8.14
N ILE A 15 -2.09 0.86 7.37
CA ILE A 15 -1.59 0.45 6.05
C ILE A 15 -1.57 1.63 5.09
N ASP A 16 -2.58 2.49 5.15
CA ASP A 16 -2.61 3.69 4.32
C ASP A 16 -1.41 4.60 4.62
N ALA A 17 -1.08 4.76 5.90
CA ALA A 17 0.09 5.56 6.30
C ALA A 17 1.40 4.92 5.80
N MET A 18 1.53 3.59 5.89
CA MET A 18 2.70 2.90 5.36
C MET A 18 2.81 3.09 3.85
N ALA A 19 1.71 2.89 3.15
CA ALA A 19 1.69 3.02 1.69
C ALA A 19 2.09 4.43 1.26
N GLN A 20 1.65 5.45 1.98
CA GLN A 20 2.00 6.82 1.69
C GLN A 20 3.51 7.08 1.81
N GLN A 21 4.19 6.42 2.74
CA GLN A 21 5.64 6.56 2.86
C GLN A 21 6.38 5.73 1.82
N ILE A 22 5.80 4.62 1.39
CA ILE A 22 6.40 3.76 0.34
C ILE A 22 6.30 4.44 -1.03
N TYR A 23 5.17 5.08 -1.31
CA TYR A 23 4.94 5.78 -2.58
C TYR A 23 4.33 7.14 -2.25
N PRO A 24 5.15 8.09 -1.82
CA PRO A 24 4.66 9.35 -1.30
C PRO A 24 4.16 10.31 -2.38
N SER A 25 3.29 11.20 -1.94
CA SER A 25 2.87 12.34 -2.75
C SER A 25 3.96 13.40 -2.66
N ASP A 26 4.40 13.88 -3.81
CA ASP A 26 5.31 15.04 -3.89
C ASP A 26 4.80 15.94 -5.00
N SER A 27 5.53 16.09 -6.09
CA SER A 27 5.03 16.80 -7.26
C SER A 27 4.00 15.99 -8.04
N THR A 28 3.87 14.68 -7.74
CA THR A 28 2.89 13.80 -8.37
C THR A 28 2.08 13.10 -7.29
N PRO A 29 0.86 12.62 -7.60
CA PRO A 29 0.04 11.90 -6.63
C PRO A 29 0.70 10.61 -6.17
N GLY A 30 0.54 10.29 -4.88
CA GLY A 30 1.08 9.07 -4.30
C GLY A 30 0.00 8.05 -3.97
N ALA A 31 0.36 7.11 -3.08
CA ALA A 31 -0.51 5.99 -2.75
C ALA A 31 -1.84 6.42 -2.15
N LYS A 32 -1.83 7.50 -1.35
CA LYS A 32 -3.06 7.97 -0.74
C LYS A 32 -4.04 8.48 -1.79
N GLU A 33 -3.58 9.26 -2.75
CA GLU A 33 -4.44 9.77 -3.82
C GLU A 33 -4.93 8.65 -4.73
N ALA A 34 -4.11 7.64 -4.95
CA ALA A 34 -4.48 6.50 -5.77
C ALA A 34 -5.37 5.51 -5.00
N GLN A 35 -5.59 5.73 -3.70
CA GLN A 35 -6.46 4.91 -2.86
C GLN A 35 -6.06 3.43 -2.87
N VAL A 36 -4.75 3.17 -2.78
CA VAL A 36 -4.24 1.79 -2.80
C VAL A 36 -4.76 0.96 -1.64
N ILE A 37 -5.18 1.62 -0.53
CA ILE A 37 -5.71 0.90 0.63
C ILE A 37 -6.94 0.05 0.25
N TYR A 38 -7.77 0.54 -0.66
CA TYR A 38 -8.94 -0.23 -1.10
C TYR A 38 -8.53 -1.42 -1.96
N PHE A 39 -7.50 -1.26 -2.79
CA PHE A 39 -6.94 -2.39 -3.54
C PHE A 39 -6.41 -3.47 -2.58
N ILE A 40 -5.64 -3.06 -1.58
CA ILE A 40 -5.03 -4.01 -0.65
C ILE A 40 -6.12 -4.74 0.14
N ASP A 41 -7.11 -3.99 0.64
CA ASP A 41 -8.21 -4.59 1.38
C ASP A 41 -8.95 -5.64 0.56
N LEU A 42 -9.24 -5.31 -0.70
CA LEU A 42 -9.91 -6.24 -1.59
C LEU A 42 -9.03 -7.44 -1.94
N ALA A 43 -7.75 -7.21 -2.17
CA ALA A 43 -6.80 -8.28 -2.50
C ALA A 43 -6.76 -9.33 -1.40
N LEU A 44 -6.82 -8.91 -0.14
CA LEU A 44 -6.71 -9.82 1.00
C LEU A 44 -7.94 -10.71 1.19
N VAL A 45 -9.04 -10.41 0.54
CA VAL A 45 -10.23 -11.28 0.55
C VAL A 45 -10.47 -11.94 -0.80
N THR A 46 -9.57 -11.75 -1.76
CA THR A 46 -9.68 -12.35 -3.08
C THR A 46 -8.40 -13.14 -3.41
N PHE A 47 -7.50 -12.56 -4.20
CA PHE A 47 -6.36 -13.33 -4.72
C PHE A 47 -5.18 -13.40 -3.77
N ALA A 48 -5.16 -12.63 -2.70
CA ALA A 48 -4.05 -12.60 -1.74
C ALA A 48 -4.46 -13.07 -0.34
N GLN A 49 -5.44 -13.97 -0.26
CA GLN A 49 -5.93 -14.47 1.03
C GLN A 49 -4.82 -15.14 1.84
N ASP A 50 -3.84 -15.75 1.17
CA ASP A 50 -2.71 -16.38 1.83
C ASP A 50 -1.79 -15.38 2.53
N LYS A 51 -1.97 -14.08 2.32
CA LYS A 51 -1.17 -13.06 2.97
C LYS A 51 -1.81 -12.47 4.22
N GLN A 52 -3.04 -12.89 4.55
CA GLN A 52 -3.76 -12.33 5.71
C GLN A 52 -2.97 -12.47 7.01
N GLU A 53 -2.35 -13.64 7.24
CA GLU A 53 -1.62 -13.87 8.49
C GLU A 53 -0.39 -13.00 8.60
N ILE A 54 0.29 -12.72 7.48
CA ILE A 54 1.44 -11.82 7.48
C ILE A 54 1.01 -10.43 7.92
N TYR A 55 -0.15 -9.96 7.44
CA TYR A 55 -0.67 -8.66 7.84
C TYR A 55 -1.02 -8.64 9.33
N LYS A 56 -1.69 -9.69 9.82
CA LYS A 56 -2.08 -9.76 11.23
C LYS A 56 -0.87 -9.72 12.14
N LYS A 57 0.15 -10.51 11.83
CA LYS A 57 1.40 -10.51 12.59
C LYS A 57 2.08 -9.14 12.48
N GLY A 58 2.04 -8.56 11.30
CA GLY A 58 2.69 -7.29 11.03
C GLY A 58 2.13 -6.14 11.85
N PHE A 59 0.83 -6.13 12.10
CA PHE A 59 0.24 -5.09 12.96
C PHE A 59 0.83 -5.14 14.35
N GLY A 60 1.10 -6.33 14.87
CA GLY A 60 1.78 -6.46 16.17
C GLY A 60 3.22 -5.95 16.11
N GLU A 61 3.93 -6.25 15.04
CA GLU A 61 5.29 -5.78 14.85
C GLU A 61 5.35 -4.25 14.78
N LEU A 62 4.43 -3.67 14.03
CA LEU A 62 4.37 -2.22 13.90
C LEU A 62 3.99 -1.56 15.23
N SER A 63 3.00 -2.11 15.92
CA SER A 63 2.56 -1.59 17.20
C SER A 63 3.69 -1.61 18.25
N ALA A 64 4.55 -2.63 18.20
CA ALA A 64 5.70 -2.71 19.09
C ALA A 64 6.67 -1.54 18.85
N LYS A 65 6.75 -1.06 17.62
CA LYS A 65 7.63 0.08 17.29
C LYS A 65 6.99 1.42 17.59
N THR A 66 5.68 1.55 17.43
CA THR A 66 4.99 2.83 17.63
C THR A 66 4.49 3.02 19.05
N GLY A 67 4.62 2.00 19.90
CA GLY A 67 4.08 2.06 21.25
C GLY A 67 2.56 2.06 21.28
N GLY A 68 1.94 1.50 20.25
CA GLY A 68 0.49 1.44 20.13
C GLY A 68 -0.15 2.70 19.57
N LYS A 69 0.65 3.69 19.21
CA LYS A 69 0.15 4.95 18.63
C LYS A 69 0.00 4.80 17.11
N PRO A 70 -0.96 5.51 16.49
CA PRO A 70 -1.09 5.46 15.04
C PRO A 70 0.18 5.95 14.35
N LEU A 71 0.61 5.24 13.32
CA LEU A 71 1.80 5.61 12.55
C LEU A 71 1.65 7.02 11.99
N GLY A 72 0.47 7.34 11.47
CA GLY A 72 0.22 8.64 10.87
C GLY A 72 0.26 9.80 11.85
N SER A 73 0.29 9.54 13.16
CA SER A 73 0.38 10.61 14.16
C SER A 73 1.81 11.11 14.37
N PHE A 74 2.80 10.41 13.79
CA PHE A 74 4.21 10.80 13.92
C PHE A 74 4.60 11.74 12.78
N PRO A 75 5.60 12.61 12.99
CA PRO A 75 6.18 13.38 11.89
C PRO A 75 6.73 12.45 10.80
N VAL A 76 6.79 12.95 9.57
CA VAL A 76 7.18 12.12 8.42
C VAL A 76 8.54 11.47 8.59
N ASP A 77 9.53 12.21 9.09
CA ASP A 77 10.87 11.64 9.29
C ASP A 77 10.86 10.51 10.32
N GLN A 78 10.02 10.60 11.34
CA GLN A 78 9.88 9.55 12.32
C GLN A 78 9.12 8.35 11.76
N GLN A 79 8.10 8.59 10.92
CA GLN A 79 7.42 7.49 10.23
C GLN A 79 8.41 6.68 9.39
N ILE A 80 9.27 7.38 8.66
CA ILE A 80 10.29 6.72 7.83
C ILE A 80 11.24 5.91 8.69
N ALA A 81 11.68 6.46 9.82
CA ALA A 81 12.59 5.74 10.72
C ALA A 81 11.94 4.48 11.30
N LEU A 82 10.66 4.58 11.69
CA LEU A 82 9.92 3.44 12.22
C LEU A 82 9.78 2.35 11.17
N LEU A 83 9.47 2.72 9.93
CA LEU A 83 9.32 1.76 8.85
C LEU A 83 10.66 1.15 8.44
N THR A 84 11.74 1.93 8.47
CA THR A 84 13.08 1.42 8.20
C THR A 84 13.45 0.33 9.20
N ALA A 85 13.01 0.47 10.44
CA ALA A 85 13.28 -0.53 11.47
C ALA A 85 12.62 -1.88 11.19
N ILE A 86 11.59 -1.93 10.36
CA ILE A 86 10.90 -3.17 10.02
C ILE A 86 11.01 -3.53 8.53
N GLU A 87 11.89 -2.86 7.79
CA GLU A 87 11.93 -3.02 6.33
C GLU A 87 12.35 -4.42 5.89
N ASP A 88 13.00 -5.19 6.75
CA ASP A 88 13.41 -6.55 6.43
C ASP A 88 12.36 -7.59 6.79
N THR A 89 11.22 -7.19 7.34
CA THR A 89 10.17 -8.14 7.70
C THR A 89 9.34 -8.54 6.48
N PRO A 90 8.77 -9.76 6.49
CA PRO A 90 7.83 -10.15 5.43
C PRO A 90 6.63 -9.20 5.34
N PHE A 91 6.18 -8.67 6.48
CA PHE A 91 5.07 -7.72 6.51
C PHE A 91 5.39 -6.48 5.68
N PHE A 92 6.53 -5.84 5.94
CA PHE A 92 6.88 -4.63 5.19
C PHE A 92 7.00 -4.93 3.69
N ARG A 93 7.63 -6.05 3.34
CA ARG A 93 7.82 -6.41 1.94
C ARG A 93 6.50 -6.62 1.22
N ILE A 94 5.53 -7.28 1.86
CA ILE A 94 4.25 -7.53 1.21
C ILE A 94 3.43 -6.24 1.10
N VAL A 95 3.49 -5.36 2.11
CA VAL A 95 2.82 -4.06 2.02
C VAL A 95 3.43 -3.24 0.88
N ARG A 96 4.75 -3.26 0.74
CA ARG A 96 5.42 -2.56 -0.36
C ARG A 96 4.94 -3.11 -1.71
N ASP A 97 4.94 -4.43 -1.87
CA ASP A 97 4.53 -5.04 -3.12
C ASP A 97 3.08 -4.74 -3.45
N HIS A 98 2.20 -4.82 -2.46
CA HIS A 98 0.78 -4.53 -2.65
C HIS A 98 0.55 -3.04 -2.93
N THR A 99 1.35 -2.16 -2.35
CA THR A 99 1.27 -0.72 -2.65
C THR A 99 1.59 -0.46 -4.11
N ILE A 100 2.67 -1.06 -4.61
CA ILE A 100 3.06 -0.90 -6.01
C ILE A 100 2.00 -1.48 -6.93
N MET A 101 1.49 -2.67 -6.61
CA MET A 101 0.41 -3.26 -7.39
C MET A 101 -0.82 -2.37 -7.42
N GLY A 102 -1.17 -1.79 -6.27
CA GLY A 102 -2.33 -0.91 -6.18
C GLY A 102 -2.18 0.37 -6.97
N MET A 103 -0.94 0.88 -7.08
CA MET A 103 -0.70 2.08 -7.89
C MET A 103 -0.94 1.85 -9.37
N PHE A 104 -0.71 0.64 -9.86
CA PHE A 104 -0.69 0.37 -11.30
C PHE A 104 -1.73 -0.64 -11.76
N SER A 105 -2.57 -1.14 -10.86
CA SER A 105 -3.67 -2.02 -11.24
C SER A 105 -4.81 -1.21 -11.87
N ALA A 106 -5.72 -1.92 -12.53
CA ALA A 106 -6.89 -1.26 -13.08
C ALA A 106 -7.77 -0.72 -11.93
N PRO A 107 -8.40 0.45 -12.11
CA PRO A 107 -9.18 1.08 -11.03
C PRO A 107 -10.30 0.21 -10.48
N GLN A 108 -10.86 -0.71 -11.28
CA GLN A 108 -11.91 -1.60 -10.79
C GLN A 108 -11.44 -2.54 -9.68
N HIS A 109 -10.14 -2.66 -9.46
CA HIS A 109 -9.59 -3.46 -8.37
C HIS A 109 -9.37 -2.65 -7.08
N GLY A 110 -9.82 -1.40 -7.07
CA GLY A 110 -9.82 -0.55 -5.89
C GLY A 110 -8.63 0.38 -5.73
N GLY A 111 -7.58 0.18 -6.50
CA GLY A 111 -6.41 1.07 -6.49
C GLY A 111 -6.33 1.90 -7.76
N ASN A 112 -5.20 2.61 -7.94
CA ASN A 112 -4.92 3.41 -9.12
C ASN A 112 -6.10 4.35 -9.45
N PHE A 113 -6.60 5.03 -8.41
CA PHE A 113 -7.79 5.86 -8.52
C PHE A 113 -7.63 6.86 -9.65
N ARG A 114 -8.61 6.92 -10.58
CA ARG A 114 -8.57 7.75 -11.79
C ARG A 114 -7.32 7.49 -12.64
N LYS A 115 -6.79 6.27 -12.58
CA LYS A 115 -5.61 5.86 -13.34
C LYS A 115 -4.38 6.72 -13.03
N ILE A 116 -4.26 7.16 -11.79
CA ILE A 116 -3.17 8.04 -11.37
C ILE A 116 -1.82 7.38 -11.57
N GLY A 117 -1.66 6.11 -11.18
CA GLY A 117 -0.40 5.41 -11.36
C GLY A 117 -0.02 5.29 -12.83
N TRP A 118 -0.99 4.98 -13.68
CA TRP A 118 -0.74 4.88 -15.12
C TRP A 118 -0.34 6.22 -15.71
N GLN A 119 -0.95 7.30 -15.24
CA GLN A 119 -0.61 8.64 -15.72
C GLN A 119 0.83 9.00 -15.39
N GLN A 120 1.31 8.60 -14.23
CA GLN A 120 2.66 8.94 -13.79
C GLN A 120 3.73 8.27 -14.64
N ILE A 121 3.47 7.08 -15.14
CA ILE A 121 4.44 6.34 -15.97
C ILE A 121 4.14 6.47 -17.46
N GLY A 122 3.11 7.24 -17.83
CA GLY A 122 2.72 7.40 -19.22
C GLY A 122 2.01 6.20 -19.82
N PHE A 123 1.50 5.31 -18.99
CA PHE A 123 0.81 4.13 -19.46
C PHE A 123 -0.56 4.49 -20.04
N ASP A 124 -0.86 3.94 -21.20
CA ASP A 124 -2.18 4.08 -21.84
C ASP A 124 -2.91 2.75 -21.68
N ASP A 125 -4.03 2.76 -20.97
CA ASP A 125 -4.78 1.54 -20.68
C ASP A 125 -5.49 0.97 -21.92
N SER A 126 -5.47 1.68 -23.04
CA SER A 126 -5.96 1.13 -24.31
C SER A 126 -4.96 0.13 -24.90
N LEU A 127 -3.73 0.11 -24.39
CA LEU A 127 -2.71 -0.81 -24.84
C LEU A 127 -2.74 -2.06 -23.96
N ASN A 128 -2.46 -3.21 -24.58
CA ASN A 128 -2.35 -4.46 -23.83
C ASN A 128 -0.95 -4.54 -23.22
N PHE A 129 -0.74 -3.82 -22.15
CA PHE A 129 0.59 -3.58 -21.58
C PHE A 129 0.73 -4.25 -20.22
N ARG A 130 1.83 -4.98 -20.02
CA ARG A 130 2.08 -5.71 -18.79
C ARG A 130 3.43 -5.43 -18.17
N ALA A 131 4.28 -4.70 -18.84
CA ALA A 131 5.66 -4.49 -18.40
C ALA A 131 5.80 -3.75 -17.07
N PRO A 132 4.93 -2.77 -16.71
CA PRO A 132 5.12 -2.07 -15.44
C PRO A 132 5.20 -2.99 -14.24
N PHE A 133 4.36 -4.02 -14.20
CA PHE A 133 4.36 -4.93 -13.05
C PHE A 133 5.62 -5.77 -12.97
N GLY A 134 6.07 -6.29 -14.11
CA GLY A 134 7.30 -7.05 -14.13
C GLY A 134 8.51 -6.24 -13.74
N ALA A 135 8.56 -4.98 -14.15
CA ALA A 135 9.66 -4.10 -13.82
C ALA A 135 9.76 -3.84 -12.32
N TYR A 136 8.63 -3.65 -11.66
CA TYR A 136 8.61 -3.39 -10.22
C TYR A 136 8.87 -4.64 -9.41
N ASP A 137 8.41 -5.78 -9.87
CA ASP A 137 8.60 -7.05 -9.15
C ASP A 137 10.08 -7.41 -9.02
N LYS A 138 10.92 -6.88 -9.87
CA LYS A 138 12.34 -7.18 -9.89
C LYS A 138 13.17 -6.16 -9.12
N ALA A 139 12.55 -5.10 -8.67
CA ALA A 139 13.26 -4.01 -8.01
C ALA A 139 13.75 -4.38 -6.60
#